data_a2928ec7b0783c8399f6eaf701b95eb5
#
_entry.id   a2928ec7b0783c8399f6eaf701b95eb5
#
_cell.length_a   1.000
_cell.length_b   1.000
_cell.length_c   1.000
_cell.angle_alpha   90.00
_cell.angle_beta   90.00
_cell.angle_gamma   90.00
#
_symmetry.space_group_name_H-M   'P 1'
#
loop_
_entity.id
_entity.type
_entity.pdbx_description
1 polymer ?
#
loop_
_entity_poly.entity_id
_entity_poly.type
_entity_poly.pdbx_seq_one_letter_code
_entity_poly.pdbx_strand_id
1 'polypeptide(L)'
;MKKVFLLGLSMFCLLLLNAQTQTIRGKVVDKETRQALANVSVKITTATADSLLSATADANGEYAIAGVSVGRHNLLITLQGYKEVVLQNIIVSSAKEVILNIEMEEMVMEIGTARIVAKSKQTEPNNENALVSARLFTVDETDRFAGSRGDPARMASNFAGVQGADDSRNDIVVRGNSPQGVLWRLEGIDIPNPNHFAIAGTSGGPISIINNKMLGNSDFFTGAFPAEYGNSVAGAFDLKMRSGNNTKTEFSTQLGLFGWDLMAEGPFSKKSKSSFLVTYRYSTLAIFNALNINLGTDAVPRYQDLSFKMNFPLGKKGNLSFFGIGGNSNIDIIISNQKESSTELYGDDDRDQYFKSRMGTAGSVFTWNLNKKSYLNAVVAVSNQNINSMHQLVFRHAIDSFIRPSGQKAYRYENDSIIKNLRYTFKTSTIGTNLFINTKL
;
A
#
# COMPACT_ATOMS: atom_id res chain seq x y z
N MET A 1 -14.34 29.48 -31.43
CA MET A 1 -13.63 28.93 -30.26
C MET A 1 -13.98 27.47 -29.95
N LYS A 2 -15.25 27.04 -29.83
CA LYS A 2 -15.61 25.62 -29.56
C LYS A 2 -15.06 24.61 -30.61
N LYS A 3 -15.05 24.92 -31.88
CA LYS A 3 -14.53 24.04 -32.94
C LYS A 3 -13.00 23.92 -32.90
N VAL A 4 -12.29 24.97 -32.56
CA VAL A 4 -10.81 24.95 -32.42
C VAL A 4 -10.39 24.17 -31.15
N PHE A 5 -11.16 24.28 -30.08
CA PHE A 5 -10.95 23.49 -28.86
C PHE A 5 -11.21 21.98 -29.08
N LEU A 6 -12.26 21.63 -29.83
CA LEU A 6 -12.55 20.25 -30.21
C LEU A 6 -11.46 19.66 -31.14
N LEU A 7 -10.94 20.46 -32.08
CA LEU A 7 -9.85 20.04 -32.96
C LEU A 7 -8.54 19.85 -32.18
N GLY A 8 -8.23 20.72 -31.23
CA GLY A 8 -7.08 20.59 -30.34
C GLY A 8 -7.20 19.38 -29.41
N LEU A 9 -8.38 19.09 -28.87
CA LEU A 9 -8.65 17.92 -28.05
C LEU A 9 -8.55 16.61 -28.85
N SER A 10 -9.07 16.60 -30.11
CA SER A 10 -8.95 15.45 -31.03
C SER A 10 -7.50 15.20 -31.43
N MET A 11 -6.73 16.24 -31.72
CA MET A 11 -5.31 16.12 -32.07
C MET A 11 -4.45 15.68 -30.85
N PHE A 12 -4.81 16.09 -29.63
CA PHE A 12 -4.20 15.61 -28.40
C PHE A 12 -4.50 14.13 -28.14
N CYS A 13 -5.72 13.67 -28.40
CA CYS A 13 -6.08 12.25 -28.32
C CYS A 13 -5.32 11.37 -29.32
N LEU A 14 -5.03 11.86 -30.52
CA LEU A 14 -4.26 11.11 -31.52
C LEU A 14 -2.78 10.94 -31.16
N LEU A 15 -2.22 11.82 -30.32
CA LEU A 15 -0.85 11.70 -29.82
C LEU A 15 -0.69 10.64 -28.72
N LEU A 16 -1.79 10.15 -28.15
CA LEU A 16 -1.79 9.14 -27.07
C LEU A 16 -1.81 7.68 -27.59
N LEU A 17 -1.85 7.45 -28.90
CA LEU A 17 -2.05 6.11 -29.48
C LEU A 17 -0.77 5.28 -29.65
N ASN A 18 0.40 5.74 -29.22
CA ASN A 18 1.68 5.08 -29.53
C ASN A 18 2.31 4.23 -28.41
N ALA A 19 1.64 3.96 -27.33
CA ALA A 19 2.21 3.16 -26.22
C ALA A 19 1.53 1.79 -26.09
N GLN A 20 1.64 0.93 -27.12
CA GLN A 20 1.07 -0.42 -27.08
C GLN A 20 2.01 -1.45 -26.43
N THR A 21 3.28 -1.11 -26.20
CA THR A 21 4.25 -2.01 -25.58
C THR A 21 5.04 -1.33 -24.48
N GLN A 22 5.49 -2.14 -23.50
CA GLN A 22 6.29 -1.69 -22.38
C GLN A 22 7.48 -2.62 -22.13
N THR A 23 8.29 -2.29 -21.14
CA THR A 23 9.42 -3.10 -20.69
C THR A 23 9.10 -3.74 -19.33
N ILE A 24 9.34 -5.05 -19.22
CA ILE A 24 9.43 -5.74 -17.93
C ILE A 24 10.92 -5.89 -17.61
N ARG A 25 11.36 -5.38 -16.47
CA ARG A 25 12.75 -5.46 -16.06
C ARG A 25 12.89 -5.59 -14.55
N GLY A 26 14.08 -5.93 -14.09
CA GLY A 26 14.35 -6.06 -12.68
C GLY A 26 15.69 -6.71 -12.42
N LYS A 27 15.86 -7.19 -11.19
CA LYS A 27 17.05 -7.87 -10.73
C LYS A 27 16.69 -9.24 -10.17
N VAL A 28 17.50 -10.24 -10.47
CA VAL A 28 17.38 -11.59 -9.90
C VAL A 28 18.49 -11.79 -8.88
N VAL A 29 18.13 -12.24 -7.68
CA VAL A 29 19.06 -12.49 -6.59
C VAL A 29 18.79 -13.85 -5.96
N ASP A 30 19.81 -14.42 -5.34
CA ASP A 30 19.65 -15.56 -4.45
C ASP A 30 18.86 -15.15 -3.20
N LYS A 31 17.88 -15.94 -2.82
CA LYS A 31 16.95 -15.63 -1.73
C LYS A 31 17.66 -15.54 -0.39
N GLU A 32 18.56 -16.46 -0.11
CA GLU A 32 19.24 -16.57 1.18
C GLU A 32 20.46 -15.64 1.33
N THR A 33 21.22 -15.48 0.26
CA THR A 33 22.49 -14.72 0.30
C THR A 33 22.38 -13.31 -0.23
N ARG A 34 21.25 -12.97 -0.90
CA ARG A 34 21.02 -11.69 -1.58
C ARG A 34 22.03 -11.38 -2.68
N GLN A 35 22.82 -12.36 -3.10
CA GLN A 35 23.78 -12.22 -4.20
C GLN A 35 23.05 -12.14 -5.54
N ALA A 36 23.61 -11.34 -6.45
CA ALA A 36 23.09 -11.26 -7.81
C ALA A 36 23.30 -12.58 -8.56
N LEU A 37 22.27 -13.05 -9.25
CA LEU A 37 22.32 -14.27 -10.07
C LEU A 37 22.44 -13.91 -11.54
N ALA A 38 23.58 -14.29 -12.13
CA ALA A 38 23.82 -14.14 -13.56
C ALA A 38 23.24 -15.32 -14.35
N ASN A 39 23.04 -15.12 -15.65
CA ASN A 39 22.57 -16.15 -16.60
C ASN A 39 21.18 -16.72 -16.28
N VAL A 40 20.37 -16.04 -15.47
CA VAL A 40 18.98 -16.43 -15.24
C VAL A 40 18.17 -16.16 -16.50
N SER A 41 17.44 -17.15 -16.98
CA SER A 41 16.50 -16.99 -18.08
C SER A 41 15.14 -16.52 -17.56
N VAL A 42 14.65 -15.39 -18.08
CA VAL A 42 13.32 -14.83 -17.78
C VAL A 42 12.52 -14.82 -19.08
N LYS A 43 11.43 -15.59 -19.12
CA LYS A 43 10.64 -15.82 -20.34
C LYS A 43 9.17 -15.54 -20.10
N ILE A 44 8.49 -14.90 -21.08
CA ILE A 44 7.02 -14.77 -21.08
C ILE A 44 6.41 -16.10 -21.55
N THR A 45 5.43 -16.60 -20.80
CA THR A 45 4.76 -17.88 -21.07
C THR A 45 3.27 -17.72 -21.40
N THR A 46 2.78 -16.49 -21.51
CA THR A 46 1.39 -16.21 -21.91
C THR A 46 1.18 -16.63 -23.37
N ALA A 47 0.04 -17.21 -23.69
CA ALA A 47 -0.33 -17.64 -25.06
C ALA A 47 -0.69 -16.41 -25.94
N THR A 48 0.25 -15.51 -26.14
CA THR A 48 0.15 -14.32 -26.98
C THR A 48 1.36 -14.22 -27.89
N ALA A 49 1.38 -13.25 -28.82
CA ALA A 49 2.54 -13.00 -29.67
C ALA A 49 3.83 -12.74 -28.87
N ASP A 50 3.71 -12.33 -27.60
CA ASP A 50 4.83 -12.07 -26.69
C ASP A 50 5.45 -13.33 -26.09
N SER A 51 4.91 -14.51 -26.34
CA SER A 51 5.43 -15.79 -25.82
C SER A 51 6.88 -16.11 -26.26
N LEU A 52 7.38 -15.43 -27.28
CA LEU A 52 8.75 -15.52 -27.75
C LEU A 52 9.72 -14.55 -27.04
N LEU A 53 9.20 -13.58 -26.27
CA LEU A 53 10.00 -12.58 -25.61
C LEU A 53 10.66 -13.17 -24.37
N SER A 54 11.97 -13.01 -24.29
CA SER A 54 12.78 -13.44 -23.16
C SER A 54 14.00 -12.54 -22.96
N ALA A 55 14.56 -12.58 -21.75
CA ALA A 55 15.82 -11.94 -21.43
C ALA A 55 16.67 -12.85 -20.57
N THR A 56 17.99 -12.67 -20.63
CA THR A 56 18.93 -13.33 -19.74
C THR A 56 19.52 -12.28 -18.79
N ALA A 57 19.56 -12.58 -17.50
CA ALA A 57 20.16 -11.70 -16.52
C ALA A 57 21.67 -11.56 -16.71
N ASP A 58 22.17 -10.33 -16.58
CA ASP A 58 23.60 -10.00 -16.69
C ASP A 58 24.41 -10.42 -15.44
N ALA A 59 25.71 -10.10 -15.41
CA ALA A 59 26.58 -10.39 -14.28
C ALA A 59 26.19 -9.68 -12.96
N ASN A 60 25.28 -8.70 -13.01
CA ASN A 60 24.73 -8.01 -11.85
C ASN A 60 23.33 -8.53 -11.48
N GLY A 61 22.86 -9.58 -12.20
CA GLY A 61 21.51 -10.12 -12.07
C GLY A 61 20.42 -9.28 -12.72
N GLU A 62 20.76 -8.26 -13.51
CA GLU A 62 19.80 -7.37 -14.14
C GLU A 62 19.27 -7.96 -15.45
N TYR A 63 17.96 -7.87 -15.67
CA TYR A 63 17.29 -8.31 -16.90
C TYR A 63 16.30 -7.26 -17.40
N ALA A 64 16.02 -7.26 -18.70
CA ALA A 64 14.99 -6.41 -19.31
C ALA A 64 14.39 -7.09 -20.54
N ILE A 65 13.07 -7.25 -20.58
CA ILE A 65 12.28 -7.72 -21.70
C ILE A 65 11.55 -6.52 -22.27
N ALA A 66 11.99 -6.02 -23.42
CA ALA A 66 11.37 -4.89 -24.11
C ALA A 66 10.27 -5.36 -25.07
N GLY A 67 9.38 -4.46 -25.44
CA GLY A 67 8.35 -4.69 -26.46
C GLY A 67 7.17 -5.56 -25.99
N VAL A 68 6.97 -5.69 -24.68
CA VAL A 68 5.86 -6.47 -24.11
C VAL A 68 4.54 -5.73 -24.31
N SER A 69 3.53 -6.39 -24.85
CA SER A 69 2.22 -5.80 -25.08
C SER A 69 1.51 -5.45 -23.76
N VAL A 70 0.64 -4.44 -23.82
CA VAL A 70 -0.21 -4.10 -22.67
C VAL A 70 -1.19 -5.24 -22.41
N GLY A 71 -1.23 -5.70 -21.16
CA GLY A 71 -2.09 -6.81 -20.77
C GLY A 71 -1.54 -7.60 -19.59
N ARG A 72 -2.02 -8.82 -19.46
CA ARG A 72 -1.58 -9.75 -18.40
C ARG A 72 -0.64 -10.79 -18.97
N HIS A 73 0.50 -10.94 -18.33
CA HIS A 73 1.54 -11.86 -18.73
C HIS A 73 1.93 -12.80 -17.60
N ASN A 74 2.35 -14.01 -17.98
CA ASN A 74 2.97 -14.95 -17.04
C ASN A 74 4.45 -15.02 -17.39
N LEU A 75 5.31 -15.05 -16.39
CA LEU A 75 6.75 -15.16 -16.54
C LEU A 75 7.23 -16.47 -15.92
N LEU A 76 8.13 -17.13 -16.64
CA LEU A 76 8.88 -18.29 -16.15
C LEU A 76 10.35 -17.88 -15.99
N ILE A 77 10.88 -18.09 -14.81
CA ILE A 77 12.25 -17.75 -14.45
C ILE A 77 13.00 -19.05 -14.10
N THR A 78 14.10 -19.30 -14.80
CA THR A 78 14.88 -20.54 -14.65
C THR A 78 16.36 -20.28 -14.56
N LEU A 79 17.03 -21.02 -13.69
CA LEU A 79 18.48 -21.09 -13.56
C LEU A 79 18.86 -22.50 -13.12
N GLN A 80 19.92 -23.06 -13.70
CA GLN A 80 20.42 -24.39 -13.30
C GLN A 80 20.86 -24.37 -11.83
N GLY A 81 20.41 -25.33 -11.05
CA GLY A 81 20.67 -25.41 -9.60
C GLY A 81 19.71 -24.59 -8.73
N TYR A 82 18.71 -23.95 -9.32
CA TYR A 82 17.69 -23.18 -8.62
C TYR A 82 16.28 -23.70 -8.93
N LYS A 83 15.36 -23.53 -7.97
CA LYS A 83 13.94 -23.81 -8.17
C LYS A 83 13.37 -22.83 -9.20
N GLU A 84 12.54 -23.34 -10.11
CA GLU A 84 11.81 -22.50 -11.06
C GLU A 84 10.89 -21.50 -10.32
N VAL A 85 10.82 -20.27 -10.83
CA VAL A 85 9.88 -19.26 -10.35
C VAL A 85 8.87 -18.95 -11.46
N VAL A 86 7.58 -19.16 -11.18
CA VAL A 86 6.47 -18.79 -12.09
C VAL A 86 5.73 -17.61 -11.48
N LEU A 87 5.79 -16.46 -12.16
CA LEU A 87 5.01 -15.28 -11.81
C LEU A 87 3.82 -15.20 -12.77
N GLN A 88 2.61 -15.30 -12.23
CA GLN A 88 1.38 -15.28 -13.04
C GLN A 88 0.70 -13.92 -12.97
N ASN A 89 -0.01 -13.58 -14.05
CA ASN A 89 -0.88 -12.41 -14.11
C ASN A 89 -0.18 -11.07 -13.85
N ILE A 90 1.06 -10.91 -14.28
CA ILE A 90 1.75 -9.62 -14.24
C ILE A 90 1.07 -8.65 -15.18
N ILE A 91 0.63 -7.50 -14.64
CA ILE A 91 -0.07 -6.48 -15.41
C ILE A 91 0.94 -5.53 -16.03
N VAL A 92 0.95 -5.49 -17.36
CA VAL A 92 1.68 -4.49 -18.15
C VAL A 92 0.70 -3.42 -18.57
N SER A 93 0.86 -2.21 -18.05
CA SER A 93 0.04 -1.05 -18.40
C SER A 93 0.76 -0.16 -19.41
N SER A 94 0.03 0.65 -20.18
CA SER A 94 0.63 1.57 -21.15
C SER A 94 1.41 2.73 -20.49
N ALA A 95 1.20 2.97 -19.20
CA ALA A 95 1.68 4.16 -18.53
C ALA A 95 3.13 4.08 -18.04
N LYS A 96 3.61 2.87 -17.68
CA LYS A 96 4.93 2.72 -17.05
C LYS A 96 5.53 1.34 -17.26
N GLU A 97 6.85 1.26 -17.07
CA GLU A 97 7.58 -0.01 -17.02
C GLU A 97 7.17 -0.85 -15.81
N VAL A 98 7.25 -2.17 -15.95
CA VAL A 98 7.04 -3.11 -14.85
C VAL A 98 8.39 -3.49 -14.26
N ILE A 99 8.59 -3.16 -12.99
CA ILE A 99 9.83 -3.48 -12.26
C ILE A 99 9.57 -4.67 -11.34
N LEU A 100 10.18 -5.82 -11.66
CA LEU A 100 10.06 -7.06 -10.89
C LEU A 100 11.43 -7.52 -10.40
N ASN A 101 11.68 -7.39 -9.11
CA ASN A 101 12.83 -8.00 -8.48
C ASN A 101 12.46 -9.43 -8.05
N ILE A 102 13.28 -10.40 -8.44
CA ILE A 102 13.01 -11.83 -8.31
C ILE A 102 14.04 -12.44 -7.38
N GLU A 103 13.56 -13.21 -6.41
CA GLU A 103 14.39 -13.99 -5.51
C GLU A 103 14.26 -15.46 -5.89
N MET A 104 15.40 -16.13 -6.14
CA MET A 104 15.43 -17.55 -6.45
C MET A 104 16.05 -18.34 -5.31
N GLU A 105 15.49 -19.50 -5.03
CA GLU A 105 15.94 -20.41 -3.99
C GLU A 105 16.77 -21.54 -4.63
N GLU A 106 17.93 -21.84 -4.08
CA GLU A 106 18.79 -22.93 -4.55
C GLU A 106 18.10 -24.27 -4.35
N MET A 107 18.23 -25.15 -5.34
CA MET A 107 17.68 -26.51 -5.28
C MET A 107 18.65 -27.39 -4.52
N VAL A 108 18.30 -27.80 -3.28
CA VAL A 108 19.04 -28.83 -2.58
C VAL A 108 18.66 -30.18 -3.20
N MET A 109 19.58 -30.81 -3.94
CA MET A 109 19.39 -32.18 -4.41
C MET A 109 19.60 -33.14 -3.24
N GLU A 110 18.51 -33.62 -2.65
CA GLU A 110 18.57 -34.87 -1.90
C GLU A 110 18.81 -36.00 -2.88
N ILE A 111 19.84 -36.81 -2.63
CA ILE A 111 20.14 -38.03 -3.43
C ILE A 111 19.05 -39.07 -3.13
N GLY A 112 17.96 -39.03 -3.89
CA GLY A 112 16.84 -39.95 -3.78
C GLY A 112 15.54 -39.35 -4.29
N THR A 113 15.14 -39.73 -5.51
CA THR A 113 13.85 -39.42 -6.17
C THR A 113 13.43 -37.94 -6.22
N ALA A 114 13.84 -37.29 -7.28
CA ALA A 114 13.35 -35.97 -7.63
C ALA A 114 11.88 -35.98 -8.02
N ARG A 115 10.98 -35.60 -7.12
CA ARG A 115 9.58 -35.28 -7.44
C ARG A 115 9.49 -33.79 -7.75
N ILE A 116 9.55 -33.45 -9.02
CA ILE A 116 9.31 -32.06 -9.47
C ILE A 116 7.81 -31.80 -9.29
N VAL A 117 7.45 -31.07 -8.25
CA VAL A 117 6.14 -30.46 -8.09
C VAL A 117 6.32 -28.98 -8.41
N ALA A 118 5.85 -28.55 -9.56
CA ALA A 118 5.74 -27.13 -9.88
C ALA A 118 4.72 -26.48 -8.92
N LYS A 119 5.18 -25.95 -7.79
CA LYS A 119 4.37 -25.09 -6.93
C LYS A 119 4.43 -23.67 -7.49
N SER A 120 3.27 -23.10 -7.77
CA SER A 120 3.16 -21.68 -8.06
C SER A 120 3.63 -20.87 -6.84
N LYS A 121 4.76 -20.17 -6.94
CA LYS A 121 5.32 -19.33 -5.85
C LYS A 121 4.52 -18.07 -5.55
N GLN A 122 3.42 -17.83 -6.23
CA GLN A 122 2.59 -16.64 -6.05
C GLN A 122 1.95 -16.55 -4.65
N THR A 123 1.97 -17.64 -3.88
CA THR A 123 1.38 -17.72 -2.54
C THR A 123 2.41 -17.97 -1.43
N GLU A 124 3.67 -18.18 -1.77
CA GLU A 124 4.72 -18.38 -0.76
C GLU A 124 5.12 -17.05 -0.14
N PRO A 125 5.19 -16.92 1.21
CA PRO A 125 5.61 -15.71 1.88
C PRO A 125 7.04 -15.30 1.51
N ASN A 126 7.32 -13.99 1.54
CA ASN A 126 8.68 -13.49 1.42
C ASN A 126 9.54 -13.85 2.64
N ASN A 127 8.90 -13.95 3.82
CA ASN A 127 9.60 -14.30 5.05
C ASN A 127 9.92 -15.79 5.09
N GLU A 128 11.21 -16.13 5.13
CA GLU A 128 11.71 -17.51 5.15
C GLU A 128 11.32 -18.29 6.41
N ASN A 129 11.10 -17.59 7.51
CA ASN A 129 10.68 -18.18 8.78
C ASN A 129 9.17 -18.42 8.87
N ALA A 130 8.41 -18.06 7.84
CA ALA A 130 6.97 -18.26 7.76
C ALA A 130 6.65 -19.70 7.34
N LEU A 131 6.53 -20.60 8.29
CA LEU A 131 6.26 -22.01 8.03
C LEU A 131 4.81 -22.27 7.60
N VAL A 132 3.84 -21.59 8.22
CA VAL A 132 2.41 -21.72 7.97
C VAL A 132 1.68 -20.41 8.26
N SER A 133 0.43 -20.31 7.79
CA SER A 133 -0.47 -19.18 8.11
C SER A 133 0.01 -17.79 7.63
N ALA A 134 0.96 -17.72 6.72
CA ALA A 134 1.36 -16.50 6.04
C ALA A 134 0.93 -16.56 4.57
N ARG A 135 0.60 -15.39 4.01
CA ARG A 135 0.24 -15.23 2.61
C ARG A 135 0.93 -14.02 2.02
N LEU A 136 1.65 -14.26 0.93
CA LEU A 136 2.15 -13.20 0.07
C LEU A 136 0.96 -12.48 -0.58
N PHE A 137 0.99 -11.17 -0.65
CA PHE A 137 0.11 -10.40 -1.50
C PHE A 137 0.89 -9.38 -2.34
N THR A 138 0.35 -9.10 -3.51
CA THR A 138 0.93 -8.17 -4.46
C THR A 138 0.08 -6.90 -4.56
N VAL A 139 0.67 -5.84 -5.09
CA VAL A 139 -0.05 -4.59 -5.37
C VAL A 139 -1.25 -4.84 -6.29
N ASP A 140 -1.07 -5.71 -7.31
CA ASP A 140 -2.13 -6.07 -8.24
C ASP A 140 -3.33 -6.72 -7.55
N GLU A 141 -3.11 -7.49 -6.50
CA GLU A 141 -4.20 -8.09 -5.73
C GLU A 141 -4.99 -7.01 -4.98
N THR A 142 -4.34 -5.98 -4.43
CA THR A 142 -5.04 -4.87 -3.75
C THR A 142 -5.94 -4.08 -4.68
N ASP A 143 -5.63 -4.03 -5.98
CA ASP A 143 -6.46 -3.36 -6.99
C ASP A 143 -7.55 -4.26 -7.59
N ARG A 144 -7.37 -5.59 -7.51
CA ARG A 144 -8.25 -6.57 -8.19
C ARG A 144 -9.39 -7.07 -7.32
N PHE A 145 -9.21 -7.18 -6.02
CA PHE A 145 -10.29 -7.62 -5.13
C PHE A 145 -11.38 -6.55 -5.05
N ALA A 146 -12.61 -6.96 -5.31
CA ALA A 146 -13.76 -6.06 -5.19
C ALA A 146 -13.84 -5.49 -3.77
N GLY A 147 -14.02 -4.17 -3.67
CA GLY A 147 -14.11 -3.50 -2.36
C GLY A 147 -12.79 -3.24 -1.65
N SER A 148 -11.65 -3.70 -2.15
CA SER A 148 -10.33 -3.45 -1.54
C SER A 148 -9.93 -1.97 -1.57
N ARG A 149 -10.36 -1.23 -2.60
CA ARG A 149 -10.08 0.20 -2.78
C ARG A 149 -8.58 0.55 -2.73
N GLY A 150 -7.70 -0.37 -3.14
CA GLY A 150 -6.26 -0.23 -3.04
C GLY A 150 -5.71 -0.27 -1.60
N ASP A 151 -6.46 -0.83 -0.67
CA ASP A 151 -6.13 -0.92 0.75
C ASP A 151 -5.73 -2.36 1.12
N PRO A 152 -4.53 -2.59 1.68
CA PRO A 152 -4.07 -3.91 2.07
C PRO A 152 -4.98 -4.63 3.08
N ALA A 153 -5.54 -3.90 4.06
CA ALA A 153 -6.40 -4.52 5.08
C ALA A 153 -7.76 -4.93 4.50
N ARG A 154 -8.36 -4.08 3.66
CA ARG A 154 -9.60 -4.44 2.94
C ARG A 154 -9.37 -5.60 1.97
N MET A 155 -8.22 -5.67 1.33
CA MET A 155 -7.84 -6.82 0.51
C MET A 155 -7.71 -8.08 1.36
N ALA A 156 -7.02 -7.99 2.50
CA ALA A 156 -6.82 -9.13 3.40
C ALA A 156 -8.12 -9.69 3.98
N SER A 157 -9.20 -8.88 4.06
CA SER A 157 -10.53 -9.38 4.49
C SER A 157 -11.12 -10.46 3.57
N ASN A 158 -10.58 -10.63 2.37
CA ASN A 158 -10.95 -11.70 1.44
C ASN A 158 -10.15 -13.01 1.67
N PHE A 159 -9.22 -13.03 2.62
CA PHE A 159 -8.44 -14.23 2.91
C PHE A 159 -9.17 -15.15 3.88
N ALA A 160 -8.93 -16.46 3.75
CA ALA A 160 -9.53 -17.45 4.64
C ALA A 160 -9.21 -17.16 6.12
N GLY A 161 -10.25 -17.08 6.95
CA GLY A 161 -10.13 -16.79 8.38
C GLY A 161 -9.95 -15.30 8.71
N VAL A 162 -10.15 -14.40 7.75
CA VAL A 162 -10.12 -12.94 7.93
C VAL A 162 -11.46 -12.36 7.52
N GLN A 163 -11.97 -11.42 8.30
CA GLN A 163 -13.23 -10.74 8.04
C GLN A 163 -13.07 -9.24 8.30
N GLY A 164 -13.69 -8.41 7.50
CA GLY A 164 -13.85 -6.98 7.81
C GLY A 164 -14.73 -6.82 9.05
N ALA A 165 -14.35 -5.92 9.95
CA ALA A 165 -15.14 -5.63 11.14
C ALA A 165 -16.37 -4.74 10.79
N ASP A 166 -16.19 -3.82 9.85
CA ASP A 166 -17.18 -2.84 9.43
C ASP A 166 -16.83 -2.31 8.02
N ASP A 167 -17.84 -2.10 7.16
CA ASP A 167 -17.63 -1.61 5.79
C ASP A 167 -17.14 -0.15 5.72
N SER A 168 -17.42 0.66 6.74
CA SER A 168 -16.97 2.06 6.82
C SER A 168 -15.49 2.18 7.14
N ARG A 169 -14.89 1.13 7.73
CA ARG A 169 -13.51 1.08 8.21
C ARG A 169 -12.78 -0.14 7.64
N ASN A 170 -11.46 -0.12 7.71
CA ASN A 170 -10.62 -1.23 7.26
C ASN A 170 -10.08 -2.09 8.41
N ASP A 171 -10.68 -2.00 9.60
CA ASP A 171 -10.38 -2.91 10.70
C ASP A 171 -10.73 -4.35 10.31
N ILE A 172 -9.82 -5.30 10.58
CA ILE A 172 -10.02 -6.71 10.28
C ILE A 172 -9.99 -7.57 11.54
N VAL A 173 -10.86 -8.56 11.55
CA VAL A 173 -10.93 -9.63 12.55
C VAL A 173 -10.22 -10.84 11.98
N VAL A 174 -9.15 -11.30 12.62
CA VAL A 174 -8.37 -12.45 12.19
C VAL A 174 -8.63 -13.62 13.12
N ARG A 175 -9.24 -14.69 12.61
CA ARG A 175 -9.60 -15.90 13.37
C ARG A 175 -10.38 -15.60 14.66
N GLY A 176 -11.26 -14.61 14.61
CA GLY A 176 -12.08 -14.18 15.76
C GLY A 176 -11.35 -13.28 16.78
N ASN A 177 -10.07 -12.94 16.57
CA ASN A 177 -9.34 -12.06 17.47
C ASN A 177 -9.66 -10.58 17.19
N SER A 178 -9.56 -9.76 18.26
CA SER A 178 -9.82 -8.33 18.17
C SER A 178 -8.94 -7.66 17.12
N PRO A 179 -9.49 -6.73 16.31
CA PRO A 179 -8.71 -5.92 15.37
C PRO A 179 -7.55 -5.15 16.02
N GLN A 180 -7.66 -4.81 17.31
CA GLN A 180 -6.60 -4.11 18.06
C GLN A 180 -5.29 -4.89 18.13
N GLY A 181 -5.35 -6.23 18.00
CA GLY A 181 -4.18 -7.09 17.98
C GLY A 181 -3.47 -7.22 16.64
N VAL A 182 -3.90 -6.50 15.61
CA VAL A 182 -3.25 -6.49 14.29
C VAL A 182 -2.03 -5.59 14.34
N LEU A 183 -0.87 -6.14 13.96
CA LEU A 183 0.39 -5.44 13.88
C LEU A 183 0.60 -4.89 12.46
N TRP A 184 1.05 -3.64 12.38
CA TRP A 184 1.55 -3.03 11.15
C TRP A 184 3.06 -2.90 11.22
N ARG A 185 3.74 -3.51 10.25
CA ARG A 185 5.20 -3.46 10.11
C ARG A 185 5.55 -2.96 8.71
N LEU A 186 6.47 -2.01 8.63
CA LEU A 186 6.94 -1.42 7.39
C LEU A 186 8.46 -1.48 7.32
N GLU A 187 9.01 -2.08 6.26
CA GLU A 187 10.47 -2.23 6.07
C GLU A 187 11.17 -2.90 7.27
N GLY A 188 10.45 -3.78 8.00
CA GLY A 188 10.99 -4.50 9.15
C GLY A 188 10.88 -3.78 10.50
N ILE A 189 10.15 -2.67 10.58
CA ILE A 189 9.90 -1.91 11.82
C ILE A 189 8.41 -1.82 12.09
N ASP A 190 8.02 -2.03 13.34
CA ASP A 190 6.64 -1.83 13.80
C ASP A 190 6.28 -0.34 13.72
N ILE A 191 5.13 -0.05 13.11
CA ILE A 191 4.64 1.31 12.91
C ILE A 191 3.29 1.51 13.60
N PRO A 192 2.94 2.74 14.00
CA PRO A 192 1.60 3.05 14.48
C PRO A 192 0.54 2.76 13.41
N ASN A 193 -0.73 2.77 13.82
CA ASN A 193 -1.86 2.61 12.91
C ASN A 193 -1.75 3.53 11.68
N PRO A 194 -1.52 2.99 10.45
CA PRO A 194 -1.24 3.77 9.25
C PRO A 194 -2.52 4.18 8.52
N ASN A 195 -3.50 4.70 9.25
CA ASN A 195 -4.78 5.10 8.68
C ASN A 195 -5.12 6.55 9.02
N HIS A 196 -5.79 7.21 8.09
CA HIS A 196 -6.48 8.48 8.33
C HIS A 196 -7.66 8.26 9.28
N PHE A 197 -7.95 9.25 10.10
CA PHE A 197 -9.03 9.20 11.08
C PHE A 197 -8.91 8.01 12.05
N ALA A 198 -7.67 7.56 12.31
CA ALA A 198 -7.41 6.51 13.27
C ALA A 198 -7.82 6.93 14.68
N ILE A 199 -8.52 6.06 15.40
CA ILE A 199 -8.93 6.26 16.78
C ILE A 199 -7.88 5.59 17.67
N ALA A 200 -7.60 6.16 18.85
CA ALA A 200 -6.66 5.58 19.81
C ALA A 200 -7.10 4.15 20.19
N GLY A 201 -6.14 3.21 20.17
CA GLY A 201 -6.41 1.80 20.48
C GLY A 201 -7.03 0.99 19.35
N THR A 202 -7.12 1.51 18.11
CA THR A 202 -7.55 0.73 16.93
C THR A 202 -6.40 0.49 15.98
N SER A 203 -6.52 -0.52 15.13
CA SER A 203 -5.55 -0.86 14.09
C SER A 203 -5.98 -0.45 12.69
N GLY A 204 -7.19 0.02 12.51
CA GLY A 204 -7.77 0.45 11.24
C GLY A 204 -8.30 1.87 11.24
N GLY A 205 -8.93 2.25 10.14
CA GLY A 205 -9.56 3.55 9.90
C GLY A 205 -10.36 3.55 8.61
N PRO A 206 -11.05 4.64 8.28
CA PRO A 206 -11.83 4.73 7.05
C PRO A 206 -10.99 4.67 5.78
N ILE A 207 -9.77 5.24 5.81
CA ILE A 207 -8.91 5.40 4.65
C ILE A 207 -7.45 5.13 5.07
N SER A 208 -6.77 4.24 4.34
CA SER A 208 -5.35 3.97 4.59
C SER A 208 -4.47 5.14 4.16
N ILE A 209 -3.42 5.44 4.95
CA ILE A 209 -2.29 6.31 4.57
C ILE A 209 -1.36 5.57 3.59
N ILE A 210 -1.33 4.24 3.67
CA ILE A 210 -0.50 3.42 2.80
C ILE A 210 -1.02 3.55 1.36
N ASN A 211 -0.15 4.00 0.47
CA ASN A 211 -0.43 4.03 -0.95
C ASN A 211 0.07 2.73 -1.60
N ASN A 212 -0.83 1.96 -2.23
CA ASN A 212 -0.49 0.68 -2.86
C ASN A 212 0.59 0.82 -3.95
N LYS A 213 0.66 1.97 -4.65
CA LYS A 213 1.71 2.25 -5.65
C LYS A 213 3.13 2.24 -5.07
N MET A 214 3.27 2.43 -3.76
CA MET A 214 4.54 2.38 -3.03
C MET A 214 4.92 0.97 -2.59
N LEU A 215 3.95 0.05 -2.52
CA LEU A 215 4.20 -1.28 -2.01
C LEU A 215 4.91 -2.17 -3.04
N GLY A 216 5.78 -3.01 -2.54
CA GLY A 216 6.23 -4.22 -3.19
C GLY A 216 5.44 -5.42 -2.70
N ASN A 217 5.86 -6.63 -3.10
CA ASN A 217 5.32 -7.86 -2.55
C ASN A 217 5.49 -7.87 -1.03
N SER A 218 4.41 -8.10 -0.33
CA SER A 218 4.31 -7.97 1.12
C SER A 218 3.64 -9.21 1.71
N ASP A 219 3.89 -9.49 2.98
CA ASP A 219 3.34 -10.65 3.64
C ASP A 219 2.23 -10.27 4.63
N PHE A 220 1.23 -11.11 4.72
CA PHE A 220 0.21 -11.05 5.75
C PHE A 220 0.12 -12.36 6.51
N PHE A 221 0.26 -12.29 7.82
CA PHE A 221 0.23 -13.42 8.74
C PHE A 221 -1.11 -13.47 9.46
N THR A 222 -1.74 -14.64 9.46
CA THR A 222 -2.98 -14.90 10.20
C THR A 222 -2.74 -15.72 11.49
N GLY A 223 -1.49 -15.96 11.85
CA GLY A 223 -1.07 -16.74 13.01
C GLY A 223 0.29 -17.41 12.78
N ALA A 224 0.76 -18.19 13.74
CA ALA A 224 2.07 -18.86 13.70
C ALA A 224 3.20 -17.88 13.36
N PHE A 225 3.23 -16.76 14.05
CA PHE A 225 4.19 -15.67 13.80
C PHE A 225 5.61 -16.15 14.07
N PRO A 226 6.57 -15.89 13.17
CA PRO A 226 7.98 -15.99 13.50
C PRO A 226 8.33 -15.15 14.74
N ALA A 227 9.39 -15.53 15.46
CA ALA A 227 9.78 -14.91 16.73
C ALA A 227 10.03 -13.38 16.67
N GLU A 228 10.27 -12.87 15.47
CA GLU A 228 10.47 -11.43 15.20
C GLU A 228 9.20 -10.58 15.30
N TYR A 229 8.00 -11.18 15.38
CA TYR A 229 6.70 -10.49 15.45
C TYR A 229 6.12 -10.54 16.87
N GLY A 230 6.85 -10.02 17.84
CA GLY A 230 6.51 -10.15 19.27
C GLY A 230 5.27 -9.38 19.73
N ASN A 231 4.79 -8.39 18.94
CA ASN A 231 3.68 -7.52 19.35
C ASN A 231 2.35 -7.83 18.64
N SER A 232 2.26 -8.95 17.92
CA SER A 232 1.04 -9.37 17.24
C SER A 232 0.30 -10.44 18.01
N VAL A 233 -1.02 -10.26 18.18
CA VAL A 233 -1.91 -11.26 18.81
C VAL A 233 -3.08 -11.66 17.92
N ALA A 234 -3.31 -10.96 16.80
CA ALA A 234 -4.36 -11.28 15.85
C ALA A 234 -3.80 -11.58 14.46
N GLY A 235 -3.18 -10.61 13.81
CA GLY A 235 -2.55 -10.74 12.51
C GLY A 235 -1.40 -9.75 12.35
N ALA A 236 -0.52 -9.95 11.38
CA ALA A 236 0.58 -9.03 11.11
C ALA A 236 0.71 -8.74 9.61
N PHE A 237 0.75 -7.46 9.26
CA PHE A 237 1.19 -7.00 7.95
C PHE A 237 2.69 -6.71 7.99
N ASP A 238 3.47 -7.42 7.16
CA ASP A 238 4.88 -7.08 6.90
C ASP A 238 4.98 -6.45 5.50
N LEU A 239 4.93 -5.13 5.49
CA LEU A 239 4.88 -4.33 4.28
C LEU A 239 6.29 -3.98 3.81
N LYS A 240 6.52 -4.14 2.51
CA LYS A 240 7.76 -3.73 1.85
C LYS A 240 7.44 -2.65 0.82
N MET A 241 8.27 -1.62 0.78
CA MET A 241 8.17 -0.58 -0.23
C MET A 241 9.03 -0.94 -1.44
N ARG A 242 8.49 -0.74 -2.64
CA ARG A 242 9.29 -0.93 -3.86
C ARG A 242 10.27 0.21 -4.08
N SER A 243 11.33 -0.03 -4.80
CA SER A 243 12.23 1.02 -5.30
C SER A 243 11.63 1.71 -6.52
N GLY A 244 11.99 2.97 -6.73
CA GLY A 244 11.63 3.72 -7.93
C GLY A 244 12.40 3.25 -9.17
N ASN A 245 11.95 3.69 -10.34
CA ASN A 245 12.61 3.42 -11.60
C ASN A 245 14.01 4.05 -11.62
N ASN A 246 15.05 3.27 -11.84
CA ASN A 246 16.43 3.75 -11.87
C ASN A 246 16.96 4.08 -13.28
N THR A 247 16.09 4.02 -14.30
CA THR A 247 16.47 4.31 -15.70
C THR A 247 15.70 5.46 -16.32
N LYS A 248 14.39 5.57 -16.02
CA LYS A 248 13.49 6.58 -16.58
C LYS A 248 12.75 7.33 -15.48
N THR A 249 12.48 8.60 -15.73
CA THR A 249 11.56 9.37 -14.88
C THR A 249 10.14 9.14 -15.38
N GLU A 250 9.25 8.76 -14.47
CA GLU A 250 7.86 8.46 -14.73
C GLU A 250 6.96 9.22 -13.78
N PHE A 251 5.80 9.65 -14.29
CA PHE A 251 4.79 10.37 -13.52
C PHE A 251 3.44 9.65 -13.68
N SER A 252 2.68 9.60 -12.61
CA SER A 252 1.30 9.13 -12.64
C SER A 252 0.42 10.10 -11.89
N THR A 253 -0.74 10.41 -12.46
CA THR A 253 -1.78 11.19 -11.80
C THR A 253 -3.10 10.46 -11.91
N GLN A 254 -3.84 10.41 -10.82
CA GLN A 254 -5.14 9.76 -10.76
C GLN A 254 -6.09 10.64 -9.95
N LEU A 255 -7.19 11.03 -10.57
CA LEU A 255 -8.28 11.73 -9.88
C LEU A 255 -9.39 10.74 -9.60
N GLY A 256 -9.74 10.58 -8.34
CA GLY A 256 -10.80 9.69 -7.88
C GLY A 256 -11.74 10.38 -6.89
N LEU A 257 -12.79 9.66 -6.49
CA LEU A 257 -13.75 10.14 -5.50
C LEU A 257 -13.07 10.49 -4.16
N PHE A 258 -12.10 9.69 -3.75
CA PHE A 258 -11.44 9.82 -2.46
C PHE A 258 -10.20 10.72 -2.47
N GLY A 259 -9.71 11.13 -3.62
CA GLY A 259 -8.53 12.00 -3.65
C GLY A 259 -7.92 12.15 -5.03
N TRP A 260 -7.02 13.12 -5.09
CA TRP A 260 -6.08 13.31 -6.19
C TRP A 260 -4.75 12.68 -5.77
N ASP A 261 -4.35 11.63 -6.46
CA ASP A 261 -3.14 10.86 -6.23
C ASP A 261 -2.10 11.21 -7.29
N LEU A 262 -0.93 11.62 -6.83
CA LEU A 262 0.21 11.99 -7.65
C LEU A 262 1.37 11.06 -7.32
N MET A 263 2.07 10.57 -8.34
CA MET A 263 3.29 9.77 -8.19
C MET A 263 4.36 10.27 -9.14
N ALA A 264 5.58 10.32 -8.63
CA ALA A 264 6.78 10.56 -9.42
C ALA A 264 7.86 9.56 -9.01
N GLU A 265 8.52 8.96 -9.99
CA GLU A 265 9.65 8.08 -9.77
C GLU A 265 10.72 8.28 -10.85
N GLY A 266 11.97 7.98 -10.52
CA GLY A 266 13.04 8.11 -11.49
C GLY A 266 14.42 7.98 -10.87
N PRO A 267 15.48 7.99 -11.73
CA PRO A 267 16.86 8.01 -11.28
C PRO A 267 17.23 9.40 -10.74
N PHE A 268 18.04 9.45 -9.67
CA PHE A 268 18.67 10.70 -9.26
C PHE A 268 19.70 11.22 -10.28
N SER A 269 20.32 10.30 -11.02
CA SER A 269 21.26 10.61 -12.08
C SER A 269 21.32 9.49 -13.10
N LYS A 270 21.46 9.83 -14.39
CA LYS A 270 21.64 8.84 -15.48
C LYS A 270 22.89 7.96 -15.32
N LYS A 271 23.88 8.41 -14.54
CA LYS A 271 25.11 7.67 -14.26
C LYS A 271 25.03 6.79 -13.00
N SER A 272 24.06 6.99 -12.16
CA SER A 272 23.85 6.27 -10.91
C SER A 272 22.64 5.36 -11.03
N LYS A 273 22.72 4.17 -10.43
CA LYS A 273 21.58 3.26 -10.27
C LYS A 273 20.65 3.66 -9.11
N SER A 274 20.92 4.79 -8.46
CA SER A 274 20.08 5.32 -7.40
C SER A 274 18.75 5.85 -7.95
N SER A 275 17.68 5.65 -7.20
CA SER A 275 16.34 6.02 -7.62
C SER A 275 15.53 6.61 -6.47
N PHE A 276 14.52 7.36 -6.85
CA PHE A 276 13.48 7.85 -5.94
C PHE A 276 12.11 7.40 -6.40
N LEU A 277 11.20 7.29 -5.45
CA LEU A 277 9.77 7.09 -5.63
C LEU A 277 9.06 7.94 -4.59
N VAL A 278 8.14 8.78 -5.02
CA VAL A 278 7.35 9.67 -4.16
C VAL A 278 5.90 9.61 -4.59
N THR A 279 5.00 9.50 -3.63
CA THR A 279 3.56 9.64 -3.85
C THR A 279 3.00 10.70 -2.92
N TYR A 280 2.04 11.47 -3.41
CA TYR A 280 1.29 12.43 -2.64
C TYR A 280 -0.18 12.31 -2.98
N ARG A 281 -1.03 12.24 -1.95
CA ARG A 281 -2.48 12.21 -2.12
C ARG A 281 -3.13 13.34 -1.33
N TYR A 282 -4.12 13.97 -1.96
CA TYR A 282 -4.93 15.02 -1.36
C TYR A 282 -6.41 14.73 -1.55
N SER A 283 -7.19 14.83 -0.47
CA SER A 283 -8.64 14.62 -0.48
C SER A 283 -9.36 15.62 -1.36
N THR A 284 -10.23 15.13 -2.26
CA THR A 284 -11.06 15.97 -3.14
C THR A 284 -12.50 16.10 -2.65
N LEU A 285 -12.86 15.50 -1.52
CA LEU A 285 -14.22 15.48 -1.00
C LEU A 285 -14.80 16.91 -0.78
N ALA A 286 -13.94 17.87 -0.44
CA ALA A 286 -14.35 19.29 -0.32
C ALA A 286 -14.85 19.88 -1.66
N ILE A 287 -14.39 19.38 -2.80
CA ILE A 287 -14.83 19.85 -4.13
C ILE A 287 -16.27 19.42 -4.39
N PHE A 288 -16.65 18.20 -3.99
CA PHE A 288 -18.01 17.70 -4.16
C PHE A 288 -19.02 18.52 -3.36
N ASN A 289 -18.64 18.92 -2.13
CA ASN A 289 -19.47 19.80 -1.32
C ASN A 289 -19.62 21.20 -1.97
N ALA A 290 -18.52 21.77 -2.51
CA ALA A 290 -18.56 23.04 -3.23
C ALA A 290 -19.42 22.99 -4.51
N LEU A 291 -19.61 21.81 -5.08
CA LEU A 291 -20.47 21.55 -6.24
C LEU A 291 -21.91 21.17 -5.83
N ASN A 292 -22.27 21.25 -4.54
CA ASN A 292 -23.54 20.80 -3.97
C ASN A 292 -23.87 19.32 -4.28
N ILE A 293 -22.85 18.48 -4.44
CA ILE A 293 -23.02 17.04 -4.59
C ILE A 293 -23.02 16.44 -3.18
N ASN A 294 -24.18 16.02 -2.71
CA ASN A 294 -24.33 15.39 -1.40
C ASN A 294 -23.76 13.98 -1.43
N LEU A 295 -22.74 13.73 -0.60
CA LEU A 295 -22.08 12.42 -0.42
C LEU A 295 -22.66 11.64 0.78
N GLY A 296 -23.82 12.04 1.31
CA GLY A 296 -24.46 11.40 2.46
C GLY A 296 -23.93 11.88 3.82
N THR A 297 -23.17 12.98 3.83
CA THR A 297 -22.69 13.64 5.05
C THR A 297 -22.40 15.11 4.80
N ASP A 298 -22.79 15.98 5.74
CA ASP A 298 -22.43 17.41 5.75
C ASP A 298 -21.00 17.61 6.26
N ALA A 299 -20.47 16.61 6.97
CA ALA A 299 -19.09 16.59 7.42
C ALA A 299 -18.14 16.29 6.25
N VAL A 300 -17.23 17.20 5.94
CA VAL A 300 -16.26 17.04 4.88
C VAL A 300 -14.92 16.55 5.45
N PRO A 301 -14.63 15.24 5.34
CA PRO A 301 -13.34 14.73 5.76
C PRO A 301 -12.23 15.27 4.85
N ARG A 302 -11.21 15.85 5.46
CA ARG A 302 -10.02 16.37 4.77
C ARG A 302 -8.82 15.54 5.18
N TYR A 303 -8.06 15.08 4.22
CA TYR A 303 -6.83 14.35 4.48
C TYR A 303 -5.82 14.56 3.36
N GLN A 304 -4.58 14.35 3.71
CA GLN A 304 -3.45 14.31 2.78
C GLN A 304 -2.40 13.35 3.31
N ASP A 305 -1.70 12.71 2.43
CA ASP A 305 -0.58 11.83 2.76
C ASP A 305 0.55 11.94 1.75
N LEU A 306 1.73 11.64 2.25
CA LEU A 306 2.98 11.60 1.50
C LEU A 306 3.69 10.30 1.83
N SER A 307 4.18 9.62 0.80
CA SER A 307 5.10 8.50 0.97
C SER A 307 6.30 8.64 0.04
N PHE A 308 7.46 8.20 0.47
CA PHE A 308 8.66 8.22 -0.35
C PHE A 308 9.57 7.04 -0.07
N LYS A 309 10.32 6.62 -1.09
CA LYS A 309 11.48 5.75 -0.95
C LYS A 309 12.61 6.23 -1.85
N MET A 310 13.80 6.33 -1.27
CA MET A 310 15.04 6.66 -1.98
C MET A 310 15.99 5.50 -1.86
N ASN A 311 16.59 5.07 -2.96
CA ASN A 311 17.42 3.88 -3.00
C ASN A 311 18.79 4.22 -3.56
N PHE A 312 19.86 3.84 -2.83
CA PHE A 312 21.26 4.12 -3.16
C PHE A 312 22.06 2.83 -3.12
N PRO A 313 22.23 2.15 -4.26
CA PRO A 313 23.13 0.99 -4.34
C PRO A 313 24.57 1.36 -4.01
N LEU A 314 25.19 0.61 -3.12
CA LEU A 314 26.59 0.77 -2.67
C LEU A 314 27.49 -0.23 -3.39
N GLY A 315 27.67 -0.01 -4.69
CA GLY A 315 28.39 -0.93 -5.56
C GLY A 315 27.71 -2.30 -5.66
N LYS A 316 28.51 -3.39 -5.62
CA LYS A 316 27.99 -4.77 -5.67
C LYS A 316 27.70 -5.36 -4.30
N LYS A 317 28.12 -4.70 -3.22
CA LYS A 317 28.11 -5.25 -1.86
C LYS A 317 26.92 -4.85 -1.01
N GLY A 318 26.24 -3.77 -1.33
CA GLY A 318 25.19 -3.33 -0.42
C GLY A 318 24.23 -2.32 -1.02
N ASN A 319 23.31 -1.91 -0.19
CA ASN A 319 22.29 -0.93 -0.51
C ASN A 319 21.96 -0.09 0.73
N LEU A 320 21.79 1.20 0.55
CA LEU A 320 21.22 2.10 1.54
C LEU A 320 19.92 2.67 0.97
N SER A 321 18.84 2.55 1.72
CA SER A 321 17.59 3.19 1.34
C SER A 321 17.03 4.03 2.48
N PHE A 322 16.34 5.10 2.12
CA PHE A 322 15.54 5.92 3.03
C PHE A 322 14.08 5.79 2.63
N PHE A 323 13.22 5.71 3.62
CA PHE A 323 11.78 5.58 3.41
C PHE A 323 11.00 6.45 4.36
N GLY A 324 9.77 6.76 3.99
CA GLY A 324 8.84 7.43 4.87
C GLY A 324 7.41 7.36 4.36
N ILE A 325 6.49 7.33 5.31
CA ILE A 325 5.06 7.49 5.10
C ILE A 325 4.52 8.46 6.14
N GLY A 326 3.54 9.25 5.78
CA GLY A 326 2.87 10.10 6.76
C GLY A 326 1.58 10.69 6.23
N GLY A 327 0.64 10.93 7.12
CA GLY A 327 -0.65 11.50 6.80
C GLY A 327 -1.18 12.41 7.89
N ASN A 328 -2.01 13.34 7.46
CA ASN A 328 -2.73 14.28 8.31
C ASN A 328 -4.20 14.28 7.88
N SER A 329 -5.10 14.17 8.84
CA SER A 329 -6.54 14.16 8.61
C SER A 329 -7.30 14.95 9.66
N ASN A 330 -8.38 15.58 9.25
CA ASN A 330 -9.33 16.24 10.14
C ASN A 330 -10.75 16.11 9.58
N ILE A 331 -11.68 15.95 10.50
CA ILE A 331 -13.11 15.98 10.23
C ILE A 331 -13.80 16.71 11.39
N ASP A 332 -14.70 17.62 11.04
CA ASP A 332 -15.53 18.33 11.98
C ASP A 332 -17.00 17.99 11.65
N ILE A 333 -17.68 17.30 12.58
CA ILE A 333 -19.09 16.96 12.50
C ILE A 333 -19.82 17.90 13.45
N ILE A 334 -20.53 18.90 12.90
CA ILE A 334 -21.08 20.00 13.67
C ILE A 334 -22.61 19.96 13.57
N ILE A 335 -23.23 19.24 14.49
CA ILE A 335 -24.69 19.13 14.54
C ILE A 335 -25.38 20.41 15.02
N SER A 336 -24.66 21.26 15.78
CA SER A 336 -25.17 22.55 16.22
C SER A 336 -25.50 23.50 15.06
N ASN A 337 -24.90 23.29 13.88
CA ASN A 337 -25.20 24.00 12.65
C ASN A 337 -26.41 23.43 11.89
N GLN A 338 -26.81 22.21 12.21
CA GLN A 338 -27.92 21.51 11.53
C GLN A 338 -29.25 21.93 12.15
N LYS A 339 -30.05 22.67 11.41
CA LYS A 339 -31.37 23.10 11.83
C LYS A 339 -32.47 22.05 11.66
N GLU A 340 -32.19 20.96 10.94
CA GLU A 340 -33.16 19.88 10.66
C GLU A 340 -32.58 18.54 11.05
N SER A 341 -33.44 17.54 11.30
CA SER A 341 -33.01 16.16 11.57
C SER A 341 -32.05 15.69 10.49
N SER A 342 -30.89 15.17 10.91
CA SER A 342 -29.88 14.62 9.99
C SER A 342 -30.39 13.30 9.39
N THR A 343 -29.98 13.05 8.14
CA THR A 343 -29.97 11.72 7.51
C THR A 343 -28.57 11.16 7.42
N GLU A 344 -27.64 11.76 8.13
CA GLU A 344 -26.25 11.38 8.08
C GLU A 344 -25.98 10.01 8.70
N LEU A 345 -25.06 9.28 8.10
CA LEU A 345 -24.64 7.95 8.54
C LEU A 345 -23.54 8.00 9.61
N TYR A 346 -22.97 9.19 9.86
CA TYR A 346 -21.81 9.35 10.74
C TYR A 346 -22.05 10.45 11.77
N GLY A 347 -21.51 10.21 12.98
CA GLY A 347 -21.59 11.13 14.10
C GLY A 347 -22.72 10.77 15.08
N ASP A 348 -22.66 11.39 16.24
CA ASP A 348 -23.68 11.28 17.27
C ASP A 348 -24.66 12.46 17.14
N ASP A 349 -25.94 12.23 17.32
CA ASP A 349 -26.99 13.25 17.15
C ASP A 349 -27.09 14.28 18.30
N ASP A 350 -26.27 14.11 19.35
CA ASP A 350 -26.30 14.91 20.56
C ASP A 350 -25.05 15.77 20.78
N ARG A 351 -24.09 15.77 19.83
CA ARG A 351 -22.80 16.46 20.04
C ARG A 351 -22.10 16.91 18.77
N ASP A 352 -21.40 18.02 18.88
CA ASP A 352 -20.36 18.40 17.92
C ASP A 352 -19.10 17.60 18.17
N GLN A 353 -18.47 17.10 17.09
CA GLN A 353 -17.27 16.29 17.13
C GLN A 353 -16.19 16.91 16.27
N TYR A 354 -15.03 17.17 16.87
CA TYR A 354 -13.84 17.68 16.17
C TYR A 354 -12.75 16.66 16.29
N PHE A 355 -12.32 16.10 15.17
CA PHE A 355 -11.34 15.03 15.15
C PHE A 355 -10.15 15.38 14.27
N LYS A 356 -8.93 15.23 14.80
CA LYS A 356 -7.67 15.42 14.07
C LYS A 356 -6.74 14.28 14.35
N SER A 357 -6.17 13.70 13.30
CA SER A 357 -5.19 12.62 13.39
C SER A 357 -3.98 12.91 12.49
N ARG A 358 -2.78 12.67 13.02
CA ARG A 358 -1.52 12.73 12.29
C ARG A 358 -0.71 11.50 12.61
N MET A 359 -0.12 10.91 11.59
CA MET A 359 0.80 9.80 11.74
C MET A 359 1.96 10.01 10.76
N GLY A 360 3.16 9.66 11.16
CA GLY A 360 4.32 9.64 10.28
C GLY A 360 5.38 8.68 10.78
N THR A 361 6.03 7.99 9.86
CA THR A 361 7.19 7.14 10.09
C THR A 361 8.23 7.45 9.03
N ALA A 362 9.47 7.62 9.42
CA ALA A 362 10.60 7.77 8.52
C ALA A 362 11.81 7.00 9.04
N GLY A 363 12.56 6.39 8.13
CA GLY A 363 13.69 5.57 8.51
C GLY A 363 14.65 5.28 7.36
N SER A 364 15.64 4.44 7.67
CA SER A 364 16.63 3.95 6.73
C SER A 364 16.80 2.44 6.86
N VAL A 365 17.10 1.80 5.74
CA VAL A 365 17.47 0.38 5.64
C VAL A 365 18.86 0.30 5.02
N PHE A 366 19.79 -0.33 5.73
CA PHE A 366 21.12 -0.62 5.27
C PHE A 366 21.29 -2.13 5.12
N THR A 367 21.60 -2.60 3.92
CA THR A 367 21.90 -4.00 3.64
C THR A 367 23.32 -4.11 3.12
N TRP A 368 24.10 -5.03 3.67
CA TRP A 368 25.49 -5.21 3.28
C TRP A 368 25.88 -6.69 3.22
N ASN A 369 26.34 -7.14 2.07
CA ASN A 369 26.86 -8.49 1.86
C ASN A 369 28.25 -8.61 2.48
N LEU A 370 28.36 -9.31 3.60
CA LEU A 370 29.60 -9.54 4.33
C LEU A 370 30.52 -10.48 3.56
N ASN A 371 29.96 -11.55 3.01
CA ASN A 371 30.63 -12.54 2.17
C ASN A 371 29.62 -13.21 1.23
N LYS A 372 30.00 -14.31 0.55
CA LYS A 372 29.14 -15.02 -0.38
C LYS A 372 27.95 -15.73 0.27
N LYS A 373 28.00 -15.98 1.57
CA LYS A 373 26.99 -16.73 2.32
C LYS A 373 26.22 -15.85 3.34
N SER A 374 26.72 -14.66 3.64
CA SER A 374 26.17 -13.86 4.75
C SER A 374 25.92 -12.42 4.35
N TYR A 375 24.80 -11.87 4.81
CA TYR A 375 24.53 -10.45 4.72
C TYR A 375 24.06 -9.86 6.06
N LEU A 376 24.36 -8.60 6.26
CA LEU A 376 23.90 -7.77 7.36
C LEU A 376 22.69 -6.95 6.89
N ASN A 377 21.65 -6.87 7.70
CA ASN A 377 20.56 -5.91 7.52
C ASN A 377 20.40 -5.09 8.79
N ALA A 378 20.35 -3.78 8.64
CA ALA A 378 20.12 -2.83 9.74
C ALA A 378 19.04 -1.84 9.34
N VAL A 379 18.03 -1.71 10.19
CA VAL A 379 16.93 -0.77 10.00
C VAL A 379 16.84 0.13 11.23
N VAL A 380 16.65 1.42 11.00
CA VAL A 380 16.31 2.38 12.05
C VAL A 380 15.20 3.31 11.54
N ALA A 381 14.20 3.54 12.38
CA ALA A 381 13.11 4.44 12.05
C ALA A 381 12.58 5.18 13.28
N VAL A 382 12.00 6.34 13.04
CA VAL A 382 11.27 7.13 14.01
C VAL A 382 9.82 7.21 13.56
N SER A 383 8.91 6.92 14.47
CA SER A 383 7.47 7.01 14.25
C SER A 383 6.84 7.98 15.23
N ASN A 384 5.86 8.73 14.76
CA ASN A 384 5.07 9.63 15.58
C ASN A 384 3.60 9.53 15.22
N GLN A 385 2.73 9.48 16.23
CA GLN A 385 1.28 9.55 16.06
C GLN A 385 0.70 10.56 17.04
N ASN A 386 -0.24 11.37 16.58
CA ASN A 386 -0.96 12.34 17.39
C ASN A 386 -2.43 12.33 16.99
N ILE A 387 -3.30 11.98 17.92
CA ILE A 387 -4.74 11.92 17.78
C ILE A 387 -5.36 12.89 18.79
N ASN A 388 -6.18 13.81 18.29
CA ASN A 388 -6.93 14.76 19.11
C ASN A 388 -8.41 14.60 18.79
N SER A 389 -9.23 14.48 19.82
CA SER A 389 -10.67 14.49 19.71
C SER A 389 -11.26 15.44 20.74
N MET A 390 -12.24 16.21 20.34
CA MET A 390 -13.01 17.09 21.20
C MET A 390 -14.49 16.93 20.88
N HIS A 391 -15.28 16.73 21.92
CA HIS A 391 -16.73 16.59 21.83
C HIS A 391 -17.39 17.70 22.64
N GLN A 392 -18.45 18.29 22.09
CA GLN A 392 -19.28 19.29 22.74
C GLN A 392 -20.72 18.80 22.67
N LEU A 393 -21.34 18.57 23.83
CA LEU A 393 -22.76 18.21 23.89
C LEU A 393 -23.60 19.39 23.41
N VAL A 394 -24.54 19.11 22.56
CA VAL A 394 -25.50 20.10 22.00
C VAL A 394 -26.87 19.75 22.52
N PHE A 395 -27.36 20.57 23.42
CA PHE A 395 -28.73 20.49 23.89
C PHE A 395 -29.61 21.28 22.91
N ARG A 396 -30.60 20.63 22.34
CA ARG A 396 -31.52 21.21 21.37
C ARG A 396 -32.94 20.64 21.54
N HIS A 397 -33.93 21.44 21.27
CA HIS A 397 -35.31 21.01 21.26
C HIS A 397 -35.94 21.14 19.87
N ALA A 398 -36.92 20.31 19.57
CA ALA A 398 -37.65 20.37 18.32
C ALA A 398 -38.69 21.52 18.40
N ILE A 399 -38.59 22.46 17.48
CA ILE A 399 -39.55 23.59 17.35
C ILE A 399 -40.67 23.29 16.38
N ASP A 400 -40.45 22.39 15.42
CA ASP A 400 -41.44 22.05 14.39
C ASP A 400 -41.14 20.64 13.82
N SER A 401 -42.12 20.04 13.15
CA SER A 401 -41.98 18.78 12.42
C SER A 401 -42.60 18.89 11.02
N PHE A 402 -41.95 18.24 10.05
CA PHE A 402 -42.40 18.22 8.66
C PHE A 402 -42.20 16.84 8.03
N ILE A 403 -42.82 16.61 6.89
CA ILE A 403 -42.64 15.38 6.12
C ILE A 403 -41.73 15.68 4.93
N ARG A 404 -40.63 14.94 4.80
CA ARG A 404 -39.73 15.03 3.66
C ARG A 404 -40.39 14.49 2.38
N PRO A 405 -39.89 14.86 1.19
CA PRO A 405 -40.39 14.27 -0.07
C PRO A 405 -40.29 12.75 -0.11
N SER A 406 -39.38 12.14 0.68
CA SER A 406 -39.28 10.69 0.87
C SER A 406 -40.37 10.05 1.70
N GLY A 407 -41.31 10.84 2.28
CA GLY A 407 -42.34 10.38 3.21
C GLY A 407 -41.86 10.23 4.66
N GLN A 408 -40.60 10.48 4.96
CA GLN A 408 -40.03 10.38 6.30
C GLN A 408 -40.39 11.64 7.13
N LYS A 409 -40.82 11.46 8.38
CA LYS A 409 -41.00 12.55 9.33
C LYS A 409 -39.65 13.09 9.79
N ALA A 410 -39.49 14.40 9.75
CA ALA A 410 -38.29 15.14 10.16
C ALA A 410 -38.68 16.27 11.13
N TYR A 411 -37.68 16.75 11.88
CA TYR A 411 -37.86 17.79 12.89
C TYR A 411 -36.94 18.95 12.60
N ARG A 412 -37.36 20.16 12.93
CA ARG A 412 -36.53 21.35 13.01
C ARG A 412 -36.12 21.59 14.45
N TYR A 413 -34.85 21.96 14.66
CA TYR A 413 -34.27 22.13 15.97
C TYR A 413 -33.78 23.55 16.20
N GLU A 414 -33.85 23.97 17.47
CA GLU A 414 -33.16 25.14 18.01
C GLU A 414 -32.25 24.71 19.14
N ASN A 415 -31.05 25.32 19.17
CA ASN A 415 -30.04 24.98 20.17
C ASN A 415 -30.30 25.74 21.48
N ASP A 416 -30.38 25.02 22.59
CA ASP A 416 -30.53 25.59 23.93
C ASP A 416 -29.15 25.94 24.52
N SER A 417 -28.20 25.01 24.44
CA SER A 417 -26.87 25.21 24.96
C SER A 417 -25.85 24.25 24.32
N ILE A 418 -24.58 24.63 24.33
CA ILE A 418 -23.46 23.82 23.89
C ILE A 418 -22.44 23.73 25.02
N ILE A 419 -22.16 22.52 25.49
CA ILE A 419 -21.30 22.26 26.63
C ILE A 419 -20.11 21.40 26.21
N LYS A 420 -18.88 21.84 26.55
CA LYS A 420 -17.68 21.02 26.36
C LYS A 420 -17.77 19.79 27.24
N ASN A 421 -17.75 18.60 26.61
CA ASN A 421 -17.89 17.33 27.31
C ASN A 421 -16.58 16.59 27.46
N LEU A 422 -15.94 16.28 26.34
CA LEU A 422 -14.75 15.42 26.30
C LEU A 422 -13.70 16.04 25.41
N ARG A 423 -12.47 16.02 25.90
CA ARG A 423 -11.29 16.28 25.08
C ARG A 423 -10.20 15.29 25.45
N TYR A 424 -9.68 14.58 24.47
CA TYR A 424 -8.51 13.77 24.68
C TYR A 424 -7.45 14.00 23.60
N THR A 425 -6.21 13.79 23.99
CA THR A 425 -5.05 13.82 23.10
C THR A 425 -4.22 12.59 23.36
N PHE A 426 -4.02 11.79 22.34
CA PHE A 426 -3.12 10.64 22.36
C PHE A 426 -1.89 10.96 21.52
N LYS A 427 -0.70 10.87 22.14
CA LYS A 427 0.59 11.09 21.46
C LYS A 427 1.50 9.92 21.72
N THR A 428 2.05 9.37 20.65
CA THR A 428 3.06 8.31 20.72
C THR A 428 4.24 8.68 19.84
N SER A 429 5.44 8.51 20.38
CA SER A 429 6.69 8.62 19.64
C SER A 429 7.51 7.39 19.90
N THR A 430 7.98 6.74 18.84
CA THR A 430 8.72 5.47 18.94
C THR A 430 9.96 5.54 18.07
N ILE A 431 11.07 5.03 18.58
CA ILE A 431 12.27 4.73 17.82
C ILE A 431 12.34 3.21 17.69
N GLY A 432 12.29 2.72 16.46
CA GLY A 432 12.40 1.31 16.16
C GLY A 432 13.76 1.00 15.53
N THR A 433 14.37 -0.10 15.94
CA THR A 433 15.61 -0.61 15.35
C THR A 433 15.49 -2.10 15.12
N ASN A 434 16.01 -2.57 13.98
CA ASN A 434 16.11 -3.99 13.67
C ASN A 434 17.49 -4.27 13.07
N LEU A 435 18.23 -5.19 13.66
CA LEU A 435 19.57 -5.57 13.21
C LEU A 435 19.67 -7.08 13.21
N PHE A 436 20.00 -7.65 12.05
CA PHE A 436 20.26 -9.09 11.95
C PHE A 436 21.33 -9.41 10.90
N ILE A 437 21.96 -10.56 11.08
CA ILE A 437 22.85 -11.18 10.13
C ILE A 437 22.21 -12.49 9.69
N ASN A 438 22.02 -12.65 8.41
CA ASN A 438 21.60 -13.93 7.83
C ASN A 438 22.82 -14.63 7.26
N THR A 439 22.95 -15.94 7.53
CA THR A 439 24.05 -16.77 7.06
C THR A 439 23.51 -18.10 6.55
N LYS A 440 23.81 -18.42 5.29
CA LYS A 440 23.53 -19.73 4.69
C LYS A 440 24.51 -20.76 5.25
N LEU A 441 24.01 -21.81 5.84
CA LEU A 441 24.76 -22.91 6.41
C LEU A 441 25.30 -23.87 5.33
#